data_68c45c4d726a5afb881dde8b5ad54740
#
_entry.id   68c45c4d726a5afb881dde8b5ad54740
#
_cell.length_a   1.000
_cell.length_b   1.000
_cell.length_c   1.000
_cell.angle_alpha   90.00
_cell.angle_beta   90.00
_cell.angle_gamma   90.00
#
_symmetry.space_group_name_H-M   'P 1'
#
loop_
_entity.id
_entity.type
_entity.pdbx_description
1 polymer ?
#
loop_
_entity_poly.entity_id
_entity_poly.type
_entity_poly.pdbx_seq_one_letter_code
_entity_poly.pdbx_strand_id
1 'polypeptide(L)'
;MKCVPCLFIDRDGTILREPTDEQIDSFEKFHFVPGAISALRFLRQHTDYRFVMVSNQDGLGTPSYPEADFWPTHNLMLEILEGEGVVFDDILIDRSFPEDNLPTRKPGTAMLTAYIDGSYDLVSSFVIGDRETDAQLAKNLGCQSLILGEGMDWEKITELVYAGPRRATVTRTTKETDIAVTLDLDGTGRSSICTGLGFFDHMLEQIAKHGSIDLDVRAKGDLHVDEHHTIEDTALALGEALLKALGDKRGIERYGYTLPMDDCLCSVALDFGGRPWLVWDAEFHRERVGEMPTEMFLHFFKSLSDAARMNLNIKAEGQNEHHKIEGIFKALARAIRMAVRRDIHHMQLPSSKGLL
;
A
#
# COMPACT_ATOMS: atom_id res chain seq x y z
N MET A 1 10.88 0.17 28.24
CA MET A 1 9.48 0.50 27.94
C MET A 1 9.35 0.51 26.42
N LYS A 2 8.24 0.04 25.86
CA LYS A 2 8.01 0.13 24.41
C LYS A 2 7.71 1.60 24.10
N CYS A 3 8.48 2.24 23.22
CA CYS A 3 8.19 3.61 22.80
C CYS A 3 6.83 3.63 22.07
N VAL A 4 6.04 4.67 22.29
CA VAL A 4 4.70 4.81 21.71
C VAL A 4 4.84 5.56 20.38
N PRO A 5 4.25 5.08 19.29
CA PRO A 5 4.25 5.81 18.03
C PRO A 5 3.23 6.97 18.03
N CYS A 6 3.42 7.93 17.14
CA CYS A 6 2.61 9.14 17.01
C CYS A 6 1.96 9.27 15.64
N LEU A 7 0.76 9.86 15.61
CA LEU A 7 0.16 10.42 14.40
C LEU A 7 0.24 11.94 14.51
N PHE A 8 1.11 12.54 13.72
CA PHE A 8 1.19 14.00 13.57
C PHE A 8 0.23 14.40 12.45
N ILE A 9 -0.85 15.08 12.81
CA ILE A 9 -1.99 15.29 11.91
C ILE A 9 -2.14 16.77 11.67
N ASP A 10 -2.10 17.19 10.41
CA ASP A 10 -2.42 18.56 10.04
C ASP A 10 -3.93 18.84 10.18
N ARG A 11 -4.28 20.12 10.23
CA ARG A 11 -5.66 20.56 10.39
C ARG A 11 -6.34 20.90 9.06
N ASP A 12 -5.83 21.91 8.36
CA ASP A 12 -6.44 22.48 7.17
C ASP A 12 -6.04 21.66 5.93
N GLY A 13 -6.99 21.38 5.03
CA GLY A 13 -6.82 20.40 3.95
C GLY A 13 -6.81 18.93 4.39
N THR A 14 -6.68 18.67 5.69
CA THR A 14 -6.52 17.32 6.25
C THR A 14 -7.73 16.88 7.09
N ILE A 15 -8.03 17.56 8.18
CA ILE A 15 -9.23 17.32 9.00
C ILE A 15 -10.40 18.15 8.48
N LEU A 16 -10.16 19.44 8.26
CA LEU A 16 -11.11 20.39 7.70
C LEU A 16 -10.71 20.70 6.25
N ARG A 17 -11.71 20.88 5.38
CA ARG A 17 -11.45 21.32 4.00
C ARG A 17 -10.89 22.71 4.00
N GLU A 18 -9.80 22.92 3.29
CA GLU A 18 -9.22 24.22 3.13
C GLU A 18 -10.00 25.04 2.10
N PRO A 19 -10.42 26.28 2.43
CA PRO A 19 -11.02 27.20 1.47
C PRO A 19 -9.95 27.83 0.57
N THR A 20 -10.39 28.50 -0.50
CA THR A 20 -9.48 29.11 -1.50
C THR A 20 -8.61 30.26 -0.98
N ASP A 21 -8.99 30.84 0.14
CA ASP A 21 -8.24 31.90 0.85
C ASP A 21 -7.43 31.37 2.04
N GLU A 22 -7.36 30.03 2.17
CA GLU A 22 -6.53 29.29 3.15
C GLU A 22 -6.85 29.59 4.62
N GLN A 23 -7.99 30.25 4.94
CA GLN A 23 -8.39 30.59 6.30
C GLN A 23 -9.81 30.09 6.61
N ILE A 24 -9.93 29.26 7.64
CA ILE A 24 -11.23 28.79 8.16
C ILE A 24 -11.65 29.72 9.30
N ASP A 25 -12.08 30.92 8.93
CA ASP A 25 -12.38 32.08 9.77
C ASP A 25 -13.86 32.23 10.12
N SER A 26 -14.71 31.37 9.54
CA SER A 26 -16.17 31.42 9.76
C SER A 26 -16.80 30.02 9.69
N PHE A 27 -18.02 29.88 10.22
CA PHE A 27 -18.76 28.61 10.18
C PHE A 27 -19.21 28.23 8.75
N GLU A 28 -19.34 29.19 7.84
CA GLU A 28 -19.65 28.92 6.43
C GLU A 28 -18.52 28.17 5.72
N LYS A 29 -17.27 28.37 6.18
CA LYS A 29 -16.07 27.66 5.66
C LYS A 29 -15.76 26.38 6.42
N PHE A 30 -16.51 26.09 7.48
CA PHE A 30 -16.28 24.95 8.35
C PHE A 30 -16.86 23.67 7.74
N HIS A 31 -16.03 22.85 7.12
CA HIS A 31 -16.41 21.58 6.54
C HIS A 31 -15.34 20.51 6.82
N PHE A 32 -15.75 19.36 7.33
CA PHE A 32 -14.81 18.23 7.44
C PHE A 32 -14.43 17.66 6.08
N VAL A 33 -13.19 17.20 5.96
CA VAL A 33 -12.77 16.35 4.85
C VAL A 33 -13.55 15.04 4.92
N PRO A 34 -14.08 14.53 3.78
CA PRO A 34 -14.81 13.27 3.77
C PRO A 34 -14.01 12.13 4.39
N GLY A 35 -14.62 11.41 5.31
CA GLY A 35 -13.99 10.29 6.00
C GLY A 35 -13.12 10.65 7.21
N ALA A 36 -12.75 11.91 7.43
CA ALA A 36 -11.84 12.30 8.52
C ALA A 36 -12.35 11.88 9.90
N ILE A 37 -13.60 12.17 10.24
CA ILE A 37 -14.16 11.84 11.56
C ILE A 37 -14.17 10.33 11.80
N SER A 38 -14.68 9.55 10.84
CA SER A 38 -14.76 8.10 10.96
C SER A 38 -13.39 7.44 11.05
N ALA A 39 -12.42 7.93 10.26
CA ALA A 39 -11.04 7.47 10.28
C ALA A 39 -10.35 7.75 11.61
N LEU A 40 -10.40 8.99 12.08
CA LEU A 40 -9.79 9.38 13.37
C LEU A 40 -10.42 8.62 14.55
N ARG A 41 -11.74 8.45 14.54
CA ARG A 41 -12.46 7.64 15.54
C ARG A 41 -12.00 6.19 15.51
N PHE A 42 -11.93 5.57 14.33
CA PHE A 42 -11.47 4.20 14.17
C PHE A 42 -10.04 4.03 14.69
N LEU A 43 -9.12 4.89 14.25
CA LEU A 43 -7.73 4.84 14.67
C LEU A 43 -7.57 5.05 16.18
N ARG A 44 -8.33 5.98 16.78
CA ARG A 44 -8.29 6.24 18.23
C ARG A 44 -8.77 5.03 19.04
N GLN A 45 -9.75 4.27 18.53
CA GLN A 45 -10.32 3.13 19.21
C GLN A 45 -9.51 1.84 19.06
N HIS A 46 -8.73 1.70 17.97
CA HIS A 46 -8.10 0.44 17.60
C HIS A 46 -6.56 0.49 17.59
N THR A 47 -5.96 1.64 17.93
CA THR A 47 -4.51 1.80 17.96
C THR A 47 -4.04 2.50 19.23
N ASP A 48 -2.75 2.33 19.55
CA ASP A 48 -2.10 2.98 20.71
C ASP A 48 -1.33 4.25 20.30
N TYR A 49 -1.57 4.80 19.11
CA TYR A 49 -0.89 6.02 18.67
C TYR A 49 -1.25 7.24 19.54
N ARG A 50 -0.27 8.10 19.80
CA ARG A 50 -0.55 9.45 20.28
C ARG A 50 -0.99 10.32 19.11
N PHE A 51 -2.09 11.05 19.30
CA PHE A 51 -2.61 11.98 18.29
C PHE A 51 -2.11 13.38 18.59
N VAL A 52 -1.31 13.92 17.69
CA VAL A 52 -0.71 15.25 17.82
C VAL A 52 -1.12 16.10 16.65
N MET A 53 -1.88 17.15 16.89
CA MET A 53 -2.21 18.11 15.83
C MET A 53 -1.01 19.03 15.60
N VAL A 54 -0.60 19.22 14.35
CA VAL A 54 0.51 20.10 13.95
C VAL A 54 0.06 20.98 12.79
N SER A 55 -0.24 22.24 13.07
CA SER A 55 -0.84 23.14 12.09
C SER A 55 -0.05 24.44 11.96
N ASN A 56 0.12 24.91 10.72
CA ASN A 56 0.57 26.27 10.42
C ASN A 56 -0.67 27.14 10.21
N GLN A 57 -0.76 28.23 10.97
CA GLN A 57 -1.87 29.20 10.92
C GLN A 57 -1.30 30.57 10.63
N ASP A 58 -1.19 30.90 9.36
CA ASP A 58 -0.48 32.08 8.88
C ASP A 58 -1.08 33.38 9.41
N GLY A 59 -0.30 34.09 10.20
CA GLY A 59 -0.70 35.38 10.77
C GLY A 59 -1.77 35.32 11.86
N LEU A 60 -2.01 34.16 12.47
CA LEU A 60 -2.97 34.01 13.57
C LEU A 60 -2.61 34.96 14.74
N GLY A 61 -3.58 35.80 15.13
CA GLY A 61 -3.44 36.85 16.14
C GLY A 61 -3.06 38.22 15.56
N THR A 62 -2.91 38.31 14.23
CA THR A 62 -2.73 39.60 13.53
C THR A 62 -4.06 40.11 12.94
N PRO A 63 -4.11 41.35 12.39
CA PRO A 63 -5.32 41.84 11.71
C PRO A 63 -5.73 41.02 10.47
N SER A 64 -4.80 40.25 9.85
CA SER A 64 -5.10 39.37 8.70
C SER A 64 -5.81 38.10 9.10
N TYR A 65 -5.62 37.62 10.33
CA TYR A 65 -6.30 36.45 10.89
C TYR A 65 -6.52 36.63 12.39
N PRO A 66 -7.58 37.32 12.80
CA PRO A 66 -7.87 37.58 14.22
C PRO A 66 -8.16 36.29 15.00
N GLU A 67 -7.72 36.21 16.24
CA GLU A 67 -8.02 35.06 17.10
C GLU A 67 -9.55 34.85 17.29
N ALA A 68 -10.32 35.92 17.26
CA ALA A 68 -11.78 35.83 17.37
C ALA A 68 -12.45 35.10 16.22
N ASP A 69 -11.79 34.99 15.06
CA ASP A 69 -12.29 34.29 13.88
C ASP A 69 -11.79 32.82 13.83
N PHE A 70 -10.59 32.58 14.35
CA PHE A 70 -9.99 31.23 14.39
C PHE A 70 -10.60 30.33 15.48
N TRP A 71 -10.61 30.81 16.74
CA TRP A 71 -10.95 29.92 17.87
C TRP A 71 -12.35 29.35 17.85
N PRO A 72 -13.41 30.05 17.38
CA PRO A 72 -14.74 29.46 17.30
C PRO A 72 -14.81 28.23 16.41
N THR A 73 -14.20 28.25 15.24
CA THR A 73 -14.18 27.12 14.30
C THR A 73 -13.27 26.00 14.78
N HIS A 74 -12.12 26.34 15.36
CA HIS A 74 -11.18 25.38 15.93
C HIS A 74 -11.80 24.62 17.12
N ASN A 75 -12.41 25.34 18.05
CA ASN A 75 -13.04 24.74 19.22
C ASN A 75 -14.24 23.88 18.84
N LEU A 76 -15.07 24.30 17.87
CA LEU A 76 -16.17 23.49 17.36
C LEU A 76 -15.65 22.17 16.74
N MET A 77 -14.55 22.21 15.98
CA MET A 77 -13.93 21.00 15.46
C MET A 77 -13.53 20.05 16.58
N LEU A 78 -12.86 20.55 17.62
CA LEU A 78 -12.44 19.73 18.76
C LEU A 78 -13.64 19.17 19.53
N GLU A 79 -14.69 19.97 19.76
CA GLU A 79 -15.91 19.55 20.43
C GLU A 79 -16.62 18.40 19.67
N ILE A 80 -16.74 18.54 18.34
CA ILE A 80 -17.31 17.47 17.48
C ILE A 80 -16.46 16.21 17.56
N LEU A 81 -15.14 16.33 17.43
CA LEU A 81 -14.22 15.19 17.48
C LEU A 81 -14.24 14.51 18.86
N GLU A 82 -14.28 15.28 19.95
CA GLU A 82 -14.40 14.75 21.32
C GLU A 82 -15.73 14.00 21.50
N GLY A 83 -16.83 14.54 20.96
CA GLY A 83 -18.14 13.88 20.94
C GLY A 83 -18.12 12.54 20.22
N GLU A 84 -17.25 12.35 19.26
CA GLU A 84 -16.99 11.09 18.55
C GLU A 84 -15.90 10.21 19.22
N GLY A 85 -15.38 10.64 20.37
CA GLY A 85 -14.34 9.93 21.13
C GLY A 85 -12.92 10.14 20.61
N VAL A 86 -12.70 11.19 19.81
CA VAL A 86 -11.38 11.58 19.30
C VAL A 86 -10.85 12.74 20.10
N VAL A 87 -9.80 12.48 20.90
CA VAL A 87 -9.11 13.50 21.69
C VAL A 87 -7.66 13.56 21.23
N PHE A 88 -7.16 14.76 20.92
CA PHE A 88 -5.75 14.98 20.67
C PHE A 88 -4.98 15.01 21.97
N ASP A 89 -3.85 14.32 22.00
CA ASP A 89 -2.94 14.30 23.14
C ASP A 89 -2.15 15.62 23.24
N ASP A 90 -1.93 16.28 22.10
CA ASP A 90 -1.29 17.59 22.01
C ASP A 90 -1.75 18.35 20.76
N ILE A 91 -1.76 19.68 20.83
CA ILE A 91 -2.16 20.58 19.74
C ILE A 91 -1.10 21.68 19.62
N LEU A 92 -0.37 21.65 18.49
CA LEU A 92 0.76 22.53 18.22
C LEU A 92 0.42 23.43 17.02
N ILE A 93 0.38 24.72 17.24
CA ILE A 93 0.00 25.71 16.24
C ILE A 93 1.13 26.72 16.06
N ASP A 94 1.73 26.72 14.86
CA ASP A 94 2.61 27.82 14.45
C ASP A 94 1.79 28.98 13.87
N ARG A 95 2.13 30.21 14.24
CA ARG A 95 1.39 31.42 13.89
C ARG A 95 2.15 32.32 12.91
N SER A 96 3.35 31.92 12.53
CA SER A 96 4.25 32.72 11.69
C SER A 96 3.84 32.71 10.23
N PHE A 97 4.26 33.74 9.52
CA PHE A 97 4.18 33.75 8.07
C PHE A 97 5.35 32.93 7.44
N PRO A 98 5.23 32.48 6.19
CA PRO A 98 6.30 31.77 5.49
C PRO A 98 7.63 32.55 5.44
N GLU A 99 7.55 33.86 5.27
CA GLU A 99 8.72 34.75 5.18
C GLU A 99 9.48 34.89 6.50
N ASP A 100 8.85 34.61 7.64
CA ASP A 100 9.50 34.64 8.96
C ASP A 100 10.52 33.51 9.11
N ASN A 101 10.36 32.46 8.31
CA ASN A 101 11.25 31.30 8.24
C ASN A 101 11.61 30.71 9.60
N LEU A 102 10.63 30.63 10.51
CA LEU A 102 10.84 30.14 11.87
C LEU A 102 10.97 28.62 11.90
N PRO A 103 11.83 28.06 12.78
CA PRO A 103 12.01 26.61 12.88
C PRO A 103 10.81 25.88 13.51
N THR A 104 9.83 26.60 14.05
CA THR A 104 8.57 26.08 14.58
C THR A 104 7.55 25.79 13.48
N ARG A 105 7.62 26.53 12.36
CA ARG A 105 6.75 26.37 11.20
C ARG A 105 7.10 25.09 10.43
N LYS A 106 6.11 24.28 10.06
CA LYS A 106 6.31 23.13 9.17
C LYS A 106 6.96 23.59 7.83
N PRO A 107 8.03 22.92 7.35
CA PRO A 107 8.54 21.61 7.78
C PRO A 107 9.55 21.62 8.93
N GLY A 108 9.72 22.74 9.65
CA GLY A 108 10.55 22.80 10.86
C GLY A 108 10.00 21.93 11.99
N THR A 109 10.90 21.46 12.85
CA THR A 109 10.58 20.49 13.91
C THR A 109 10.63 21.07 15.31
N ALA A 110 10.86 22.38 15.48
CA ALA A 110 11.11 22.96 16.79
C ALA A 110 9.90 22.90 17.75
N MET A 111 8.65 22.83 17.23
CA MET A 111 7.48 22.55 18.07
C MET A 111 7.44 21.11 18.58
N LEU A 112 8.18 20.19 17.94
CA LEU A 112 8.10 18.76 18.16
C LEU A 112 9.30 18.21 18.95
N THR A 113 10.07 19.07 19.62
CA THR A 113 11.28 18.67 20.37
C THR A 113 11.01 17.63 21.46
N ALA A 114 9.82 17.67 22.08
CA ALA A 114 9.41 16.67 23.07
C ALA A 114 9.18 15.27 22.47
N TYR A 115 9.04 15.17 21.16
CA TYR A 115 8.83 13.91 20.45
C TYR A 115 10.12 13.32 19.86
N ILE A 116 11.18 14.13 19.77
CA ILE A 116 12.48 13.76 19.16
C ILE A 116 13.48 13.25 20.20
N ASP A 117 13.18 13.34 21.48
CA ASP A 117 14.08 13.00 22.59
C ASP A 117 14.36 11.49 22.76
N GLY A 118 13.76 10.66 21.93
CA GLY A 118 13.89 9.19 21.97
C GLY A 118 12.83 8.49 22.83
N SER A 119 11.88 9.23 23.42
CA SER A 119 10.77 8.66 24.20
C SER A 119 9.67 8.07 23.30
N TYR A 120 9.64 8.43 22.02
CA TYR A 120 8.64 8.02 21.04
C TYR A 120 9.24 7.19 19.91
N ASP A 121 8.44 6.32 19.31
CA ASP A 121 8.81 5.52 18.14
C ASP A 121 8.50 6.28 16.85
N LEU A 122 9.41 7.15 16.43
CA LEU A 122 9.24 7.94 15.21
C LEU A 122 9.29 7.10 13.93
N VAL A 123 9.99 5.97 13.93
CA VAL A 123 10.08 5.07 12.77
C VAL A 123 8.73 4.46 12.43
N SER A 124 7.94 4.13 13.46
CA SER A 124 6.57 3.61 13.31
C SER A 124 5.51 4.72 13.33
N SER A 125 5.90 6.00 13.33
CA SER A 125 5.01 7.16 13.37
C SER A 125 4.71 7.67 11.97
N PHE A 126 3.60 8.42 11.85
CA PHE A 126 3.18 9.01 10.59
C PHE A 126 2.94 10.52 10.74
N VAL A 127 3.25 11.26 9.67
CA VAL A 127 2.72 12.61 9.44
C VAL A 127 1.61 12.49 8.40
N ILE A 128 0.42 12.96 8.75
CA ILE A 128 -0.76 12.98 7.90
C ILE A 128 -1.07 14.43 7.57
N GLY A 129 -1.06 14.78 6.29
CA GLY A 129 -1.27 16.13 5.80
C GLY A 129 -1.74 16.13 4.35
N ASP A 130 -1.81 17.30 3.73
CA ASP A 130 -2.22 17.47 2.33
C ASP A 130 -1.18 18.22 1.49
N ARG A 131 -0.07 18.69 2.12
CA ARG A 131 0.95 19.51 1.46
C ARG A 131 2.33 18.88 1.48
N GLU A 132 3.18 19.34 0.57
CA GLU A 132 4.60 18.95 0.52
C GLU A 132 5.35 19.30 1.83
N THR A 133 4.94 20.33 2.54
CA THR A 133 5.51 20.69 3.85
C THR A 133 5.29 19.62 4.91
N ASP A 134 4.20 18.86 4.83
CA ASP A 134 3.92 17.73 5.73
C ASP A 134 4.79 16.52 5.36
N ALA A 135 4.96 16.26 4.06
CA ALA A 135 5.88 15.21 3.59
C ALA A 135 7.33 15.50 4.02
N GLN A 136 7.75 16.77 3.91
CA GLN A 136 9.08 17.18 4.34
C GLN A 136 9.22 17.16 5.87
N LEU A 137 8.16 17.49 6.63
CA LEU A 137 8.14 17.34 8.10
C LEU A 137 8.35 15.88 8.49
N ALA A 138 7.66 14.94 7.84
CA ALA A 138 7.85 13.51 8.07
C ALA A 138 9.30 13.08 7.87
N LYS A 139 9.91 13.53 6.77
CA LYS A 139 11.32 13.26 6.49
C LYS A 139 12.24 13.84 7.56
N ASN A 140 11.99 15.06 8.02
CA ASN A 140 12.80 15.72 9.05
C ASN A 140 12.68 15.05 10.42
N LEU A 141 11.53 14.42 10.72
CA LEU A 141 11.29 13.64 11.94
C LEU A 141 11.78 12.20 11.84
N GLY A 142 12.04 11.69 10.63
CA GLY A 142 12.29 10.26 10.41
C GLY A 142 11.04 9.38 10.46
N CYS A 143 9.86 9.99 10.22
CA CYS A 143 8.55 9.34 10.15
C CYS A 143 8.17 8.96 8.72
N GLN A 144 7.07 8.22 8.56
CA GLN A 144 6.42 8.02 7.27
C GLN A 144 5.42 9.16 7.00
N SER A 145 5.24 9.53 5.72
CA SER A 145 4.25 10.54 5.32
C SER A 145 3.07 9.89 4.62
N LEU A 146 1.85 10.36 4.93
CA LEU A 146 0.60 9.99 4.27
C LEU A 146 -0.07 11.30 3.83
N ILE A 147 0.02 11.61 2.55
CA ILE A 147 -0.43 12.88 1.99
C ILE A 147 -1.75 12.67 1.25
N LEU A 148 -2.81 13.33 1.74
CA LEU A 148 -4.13 13.35 1.11
C LEU A 148 -4.05 13.92 -0.31
N GLY A 149 -4.76 13.31 -1.24
CA GLY A 149 -4.74 13.71 -2.64
C GLY A 149 -5.21 12.59 -3.56
N GLU A 150 -4.75 12.62 -4.81
CA GLU A 150 -5.14 11.61 -5.80
C GLU A 150 -4.67 10.20 -5.37
N GLY A 151 -5.64 9.31 -5.08
CA GLY A 151 -5.38 7.94 -4.66
C GLY A 151 -5.06 7.74 -3.17
N MET A 152 -5.07 8.81 -2.36
CA MET A 152 -4.86 8.75 -0.91
C MET A 152 -5.97 9.54 -0.20
N ASP A 153 -6.91 8.85 0.40
CA ASP A 153 -7.98 9.40 1.22
C ASP A 153 -7.90 8.87 2.65
N TRP A 154 -8.83 9.29 3.52
CA TRP A 154 -8.87 8.85 4.91
C TRP A 154 -9.14 7.35 5.08
N GLU A 155 -9.82 6.70 4.14
CA GLU A 155 -10.02 5.25 4.14
C GLU A 155 -8.69 4.54 3.95
N LYS A 156 -7.92 4.95 2.94
CA LYS A 156 -6.59 4.39 2.65
C LYS A 156 -5.58 4.69 3.76
N ILE A 157 -5.60 5.91 4.31
CA ILE A 157 -4.77 6.28 5.48
C ILE A 157 -5.07 5.35 6.66
N THR A 158 -6.36 5.14 6.97
CA THR A 158 -6.77 4.26 8.06
C THR A 158 -6.26 2.84 7.87
N GLU A 159 -6.36 2.32 6.64
CA GLU A 159 -5.85 0.99 6.29
C GLU A 159 -4.33 0.89 6.53
N LEU A 160 -3.56 1.86 6.03
CA LEU A 160 -2.10 1.86 6.15
C LEU A 160 -1.63 2.01 7.60
N VAL A 161 -2.25 2.88 8.37
CA VAL A 161 -1.90 3.12 9.79
C VAL A 161 -2.26 1.91 10.65
N TYR A 162 -3.45 1.35 10.46
CA TYR A 162 -3.94 0.25 11.31
C TYR A 162 -3.33 -1.10 10.96
N ALA A 163 -3.26 -1.42 9.68
CA ALA A 163 -2.88 -2.76 9.21
C ALA A 163 -1.48 -2.81 8.55
N GLY A 164 -0.82 -1.65 8.39
CA GLY A 164 0.50 -1.51 7.78
C GLY A 164 0.51 -1.65 6.26
N PRO A 165 1.59 -1.24 5.61
CA PRO A 165 1.78 -1.38 4.17
C PRO A 165 2.01 -2.86 3.80
N ARG A 166 1.44 -3.29 2.68
CA ARG A 166 1.64 -4.64 2.13
C ARG A 166 2.65 -4.61 0.99
N ARG A 167 3.86 -4.21 1.33
CA ARG A 167 4.97 -4.09 0.39
C ARG A 167 6.14 -4.95 0.83
N ALA A 168 6.79 -5.62 -0.13
CA ALA A 168 7.98 -6.41 0.12
C ALA A 168 8.98 -6.28 -1.02
N THR A 169 10.26 -6.34 -0.66
CA THR A 169 11.36 -6.50 -1.61
C THR A 169 12.08 -7.81 -1.31
N VAL A 170 12.35 -8.58 -2.34
CA VAL A 170 13.12 -9.81 -2.30
C VAL A 170 14.26 -9.72 -3.31
N THR A 171 15.46 -10.04 -2.85
CA THR A 171 16.63 -10.25 -3.69
C THR A 171 17.04 -11.71 -3.63
N ARG A 172 17.30 -12.32 -4.80
CA ARG A 172 17.76 -13.69 -4.94
C ARG A 172 18.95 -13.73 -5.86
N THR A 173 20.10 -14.04 -5.31
CA THR A 173 21.35 -14.15 -6.05
C THR A 173 21.88 -15.56 -5.95
N THR A 174 22.13 -16.19 -7.09
CA THR A 174 22.75 -17.51 -7.24
C THR A 174 24.04 -17.38 -8.07
N LYS A 175 24.60 -18.46 -8.53
CA LYS A 175 25.71 -18.41 -9.50
C LYS A 175 25.21 -18.15 -10.93
N GLU A 176 23.95 -18.37 -11.18
CA GLU A 176 23.28 -18.35 -12.48
C GLU A 176 22.43 -17.11 -12.67
N THR A 177 21.88 -16.56 -11.57
CA THR A 177 20.93 -15.45 -11.62
C THR A 177 21.19 -14.40 -10.53
N ASP A 178 20.81 -13.16 -10.83
CA ASP A 178 20.71 -12.05 -9.85
C ASP A 178 19.39 -11.33 -10.08
N ILE A 179 18.47 -11.49 -9.12
CA ILE A 179 17.08 -11.08 -9.26
C ILE A 179 16.66 -10.21 -8.08
N ALA A 180 15.99 -9.11 -8.37
CA ALA A 180 15.33 -8.25 -7.40
C ALA A 180 13.86 -8.08 -7.78
N VAL A 181 12.97 -8.36 -6.85
CA VAL A 181 11.52 -8.16 -6.98
C VAL A 181 11.04 -7.25 -5.87
N THR A 182 10.38 -6.15 -6.23
CA THR A 182 9.62 -5.31 -5.29
C THR A 182 8.15 -5.36 -5.66
N LEU A 183 7.31 -5.68 -4.70
CA LEU A 183 5.87 -5.85 -4.85
C LEU A 183 5.13 -5.00 -3.82
N ASP A 184 4.07 -4.30 -4.26
CA ASP A 184 3.12 -3.61 -3.40
C ASP A 184 1.70 -4.08 -3.73
N LEU A 185 1.05 -4.76 -2.78
CA LEU A 185 -0.31 -5.29 -2.95
C LEU A 185 -1.39 -4.20 -2.93
N ASP A 186 -1.05 -3.01 -2.41
CA ASP A 186 -1.92 -1.84 -2.32
C ASP A 186 -1.64 -0.83 -3.45
N GLY A 187 -0.97 -1.30 -4.52
CA GLY A 187 -0.58 -0.51 -5.67
C GLY A 187 -1.72 -0.16 -6.62
N THR A 188 -1.34 0.46 -7.74
CA THR A 188 -2.26 0.93 -8.79
C THR A 188 -2.11 0.17 -10.11
N GLY A 189 -1.23 -0.82 -10.17
CA GLY A 189 -0.92 -1.61 -11.36
C GLY A 189 0.22 -1.04 -12.19
N ARG A 190 1.13 -0.28 -11.58
CA ARG A 190 2.38 0.18 -12.20
C ARG A 190 3.37 -0.96 -12.27
N SER A 191 4.12 -1.03 -13.35
CA SER A 191 5.16 -2.04 -13.53
C SER A 191 6.46 -1.44 -14.08
N SER A 192 7.58 -2.02 -13.67
CA SER A 192 8.91 -1.78 -14.20
C SER A 192 9.61 -3.13 -14.26
N ILE A 193 9.59 -3.77 -15.43
CA ILE A 193 9.99 -5.18 -15.57
C ILE A 193 11.09 -5.31 -16.63
N CYS A 194 12.16 -6.00 -16.27
CA CYS A 194 13.28 -6.28 -17.15
C CYS A 194 13.92 -7.63 -16.77
N THR A 195 13.56 -8.69 -17.48
CA THR A 195 14.13 -10.04 -17.28
C THR A 195 15.08 -10.45 -18.40
N GLY A 196 15.10 -9.69 -19.50
CA GLY A 196 15.82 -10.05 -20.72
C GLY A 196 15.03 -10.97 -21.65
N LEU A 197 13.79 -11.33 -21.29
CA LEU A 197 12.86 -12.15 -22.05
C LEU A 197 11.58 -11.34 -22.28
N GLY A 198 11.42 -10.75 -23.48
CA GLY A 198 10.36 -9.78 -23.75
C GLY A 198 8.95 -10.34 -23.57
N PHE A 199 8.72 -11.60 -23.96
CA PHE A 199 7.43 -12.24 -23.74
C PHE A 199 7.15 -12.50 -22.25
N PHE A 200 8.18 -12.87 -21.48
CA PHE A 200 8.03 -13.06 -20.04
C PHE A 200 7.79 -11.74 -19.31
N ASP A 201 8.49 -10.66 -19.72
CA ASP A 201 8.24 -9.31 -19.21
C ASP A 201 6.75 -8.93 -19.41
N HIS A 202 6.22 -9.16 -20.63
CA HIS A 202 4.81 -8.92 -20.94
C HIS A 202 3.86 -9.76 -20.06
N MET A 203 4.19 -10.99 -19.75
CA MET A 203 3.38 -11.84 -18.86
C MET A 203 3.37 -11.32 -17.42
N LEU A 204 4.49 -10.88 -16.90
CA LEU A 204 4.58 -10.28 -15.56
C LEU A 204 3.84 -8.92 -15.48
N GLU A 205 3.83 -8.14 -16.56
CA GLU A 205 3.02 -6.93 -16.66
C GLU A 205 1.52 -7.21 -16.51
N GLN A 206 1.04 -8.38 -16.99
CA GLN A 206 -0.36 -8.77 -16.78
C GLN A 206 -0.68 -8.95 -15.30
N ILE A 207 0.28 -9.50 -14.51
CA ILE A 207 0.12 -9.63 -13.05
C ILE A 207 -0.04 -8.25 -12.41
N ALA A 208 0.84 -7.31 -12.72
CA ALA A 208 0.77 -5.96 -12.18
C ALA A 208 -0.54 -5.26 -12.55
N LYS A 209 -0.83 -5.17 -13.85
CA LYS A 209 -1.97 -4.41 -14.38
C LYS A 209 -3.31 -4.96 -13.90
N HIS A 210 -3.56 -6.26 -14.07
CA HIS A 210 -4.85 -6.87 -13.74
C HIS A 210 -5.00 -7.19 -12.25
N GLY A 211 -3.88 -7.34 -11.54
CA GLY A 211 -3.84 -7.48 -10.09
C GLY A 211 -4.01 -6.15 -9.33
N SER A 212 -3.86 -5.01 -10.02
CA SER A 212 -3.70 -3.68 -9.39
C SER A 212 -2.56 -3.66 -8.37
N ILE A 213 -1.47 -4.35 -8.69
CA ILE A 213 -0.27 -4.51 -7.88
C ILE A 213 0.83 -3.66 -8.50
N ASP A 214 1.56 -2.87 -7.71
CA ASP A 214 2.77 -2.26 -8.23
C ASP A 214 3.91 -3.29 -8.18
N LEU A 215 4.60 -3.49 -9.31
CA LEU A 215 5.60 -4.54 -9.48
C LEU A 215 6.85 -4.03 -10.19
N ASP A 216 8.00 -4.10 -9.51
CA ASP A 216 9.32 -3.89 -10.10
C ASP A 216 10.08 -5.22 -10.11
N VAL A 217 10.54 -5.66 -11.28
CA VAL A 217 11.31 -6.90 -11.46
C VAL A 217 12.55 -6.59 -12.28
N ARG A 218 13.70 -6.89 -11.70
CA ARG A 218 14.98 -6.86 -12.39
C ARG A 218 15.62 -8.22 -12.27
N ALA A 219 15.81 -8.90 -13.40
CA ALA A 219 16.48 -10.18 -13.45
C ALA A 219 17.63 -10.15 -14.43
N LYS A 220 18.78 -10.64 -13.98
CA LYS A 220 19.94 -10.90 -14.80
C LYS A 220 20.29 -12.37 -14.63
N GLY A 221 19.99 -13.19 -15.63
CA GLY A 221 20.31 -14.62 -15.66
C GLY A 221 21.31 -14.98 -16.73
N ASP A 222 21.64 -16.24 -16.76
CA ASP A 222 22.57 -16.87 -17.70
C ASP A 222 21.88 -17.27 -19.03
N LEU A 223 21.14 -16.33 -19.64
CA LEU A 223 20.37 -16.52 -20.88
C LEU A 223 21.18 -17.06 -22.06
N HIS A 224 22.51 -17.08 -21.96
CA HIS A 224 23.39 -17.71 -22.93
C HIS A 224 23.39 -19.24 -22.80
N VAL A 225 22.90 -19.78 -21.69
CA VAL A 225 22.64 -21.21 -21.47
C VAL A 225 21.22 -21.54 -21.94
N ASP A 226 20.24 -21.02 -21.22
CA ASP A 226 18.81 -21.01 -21.59
C ASP A 226 18.03 -20.03 -20.69
N GLU A 227 16.71 -20.01 -20.83
CA GLU A 227 15.79 -19.15 -20.06
C GLU A 227 15.32 -19.76 -18.73
N HIS A 228 15.60 -21.04 -18.47
CA HIS A 228 15.04 -21.82 -17.36
C HIS A 228 15.33 -21.15 -16.00
N HIS A 229 16.61 -20.95 -15.68
CA HIS A 229 17.00 -20.38 -14.37
C HIS A 229 16.41 -18.99 -14.15
N THR A 230 16.35 -18.15 -15.19
CA THR A 230 15.79 -16.81 -15.10
C THR A 230 14.30 -16.86 -14.77
N ILE A 231 13.52 -17.70 -15.43
CA ILE A 231 12.08 -17.81 -15.24
C ILE A 231 11.76 -18.41 -13.87
N GLU A 232 12.42 -19.52 -13.51
CA GLU A 232 12.18 -20.23 -12.25
C GLU A 232 12.54 -19.34 -11.04
N ASP A 233 13.73 -18.77 -11.02
CA ASP A 233 14.20 -17.92 -9.93
C ASP A 233 13.41 -16.61 -9.80
N THR A 234 12.91 -16.05 -10.92
CA THR A 234 11.99 -14.91 -10.87
C THR A 234 10.65 -15.31 -10.23
N ALA A 235 10.11 -16.49 -10.56
CA ALA A 235 8.89 -17.00 -9.94
C ALA A 235 9.05 -17.24 -8.45
N LEU A 236 10.18 -17.79 -8.02
CA LEU A 236 10.51 -18.00 -6.60
C LEU A 236 10.60 -16.65 -5.85
N ALA A 237 11.31 -15.68 -6.41
CA ALA A 237 11.45 -14.35 -5.82
C ALA A 237 10.11 -13.60 -5.73
N LEU A 238 9.27 -13.69 -6.77
CA LEU A 238 7.93 -13.11 -6.80
C LEU A 238 7.01 -13.78 -5.77
N GLY A 239 7.03 -15.09 -5.67
CA GLY A 239 6.24 -15.84 -4.69
C GLY A 239 6.64 -15.53 -3.26
N GLU A 240 7.94 -15.40 -2.99
CA GLU A 240 8.44 -14.98 -1.68
C GLU A 240 8.06 -13.53 -1.35
N ALA A 241 8.13 -12.61 -2.32
CA ALA A 241 7.69 -11.23 -2.15
C ALA A 241 6.19 -11.17 -1.85
N LEU A 242 5.37 -11.95 -2.55
CA LEU A 242 3.93 -12.06 -2.30
C LEU A 242 3.65 -12.58 -0.88
N LEU A 243 4.32 -13.64 -0.45
CA LEU A 243 4.19 -14.19 0.90
C LEU A 243 4.57 -13.17 1.99
N LYS A 244 5.68 -12.45 1.80
CA LYS A 244 6.13 -11.42 2.73
C LYS A 244 5.16 -10.23 2.80
N ALA A 245 4.65 -9.78 1.66
CA ALA A 245 3.69 -8.68 1.59
C ALA A 245 2.33 -9.03 2.21
N LEU A 246 1.89 -10.29 2.13
CA LEU A 246 0.68 -10.80 2.80
C LEU A 246 0.78 -10.80 4.34
N GLY A 247 1.99 -10.84 4.88
CA GLY A 247 2.23 -10.82 6.33
C GLY A 247 1.48 -11.96 7.05
N ASP A 248 0.73 -11.59 8.09
CA ASP A 248 -0.03 -12.54 8.92
C ASP A 248 -1.39 -12.95 8.30
N LYS A 249 -1.71 -12.42 7.13
CA LYS A 249 -2.93 -12.74 6.35
C LYS A 249 -4.26 -12.41 7.07
N ARG A 250 -4.23 -11.51 8.04
CA ARG A 250 -5.47 -11.07 8.71
C ARG A 250 -6.30 -10.18 7.81
N GLY A 251 -7.62 -10.34 7.87
CA GLY A 251 -8.59 -9.53 7.13
C GLY A 251 -8.61 -9.75 5.62
N ILE A 252 -7.81 -10.69 5.04
CA ILE A 252 -7.86 -10.98 3.60
C ILE A 252 -9.03 -11.90 3.26
N GLU A 253 -9.50 -11.84 2.01
CA GLU A 253 -10.52 -12.75 1.47
C GLU A 253 -9.99 -14.17 1.28
N ARG A 254 -8.67 -14.35 1.19
CA ARG A 254 -7.93 -15.62 1.06
C ARG A 254 -8.13 -16.34 -0.27
N TYR A 255 -9.30 -16.29 -0.90
CA TYR A 255 -9.65 -17.03 -2.11
C TYR A 255 -9.93 -16.12 -3.30
N GLY A 256 -9.68 -16.61 -4.53
CA GLY A 256 -9.98 -15.87 -5.75
C GLY A 256 -10.03 -16.75 -7.00
N TYR A 257 -10.66 -16.28 -8.09
CA TYR A 257 -10.89 -17.02 -9.33
C TYR A 257 -11.17 -16.15 -10.58
N THR A 258 -11.14 -16.61 -11.68
CA THR A 258 -11.36 -16.82 -13.14
C THR A 258 -11.81 -15.73 -14.14
N LEU A 259 -11.37 -15.83 -15.45
CA LEU A 259 -11.94 -15.07 -16.59
C LEU A 259 -11.68 -15.69 -17.98
N PRO A 260 -12.45 -15.28 -19.06
CA PRO A 260 -12.18 -15.60 -20.46
C PRO A 260 -11.13 -14.67 -21.09
N MET A 261 -10.48 -15.12 -22.15
CA MET A 261 -9.61 -14.35 -23.06
C MET A 261 -9.87 -14.77 -24.50
N ASP A 262 -10.63 -13.96 -25.26
CA ASP A 262 -11.06 -14.22 -26.63
C ASP A 262 -11.60 -15.65 -26.84
N ASP A 263 -10.88 -16.49 -27.60
CA ASP A 263 -11.21 -17.90 -27.86
C ASP A 263 -10.86 -18.84 -26.68
N CYS A 264 -10.26 -18.33 -25.62
CA CYS A 264 -9.78 -19.12 -24.50
C CYS A 264 -10.61 -18.88 -23.25
N LEU A 265 -10.88 -19.97 -22.52
CA LEU A 265 -11.43 -19.92 -21.17
C LEU A 265 -10.34 -20.37 -20.19
N CYS A 266 -9.93 -19.45 -19.33
CA CYS A 266 -8.91 -19.72 -18.31
C CYS A 266 -9.55 -19.66 -16.91
N SER A 267 -9.40 -20.73 -16.16
CA SER A 267 -9.86 -20.84 -14.79
C SER A 267 -8.66 -20.90 -13.87
N VAL A 268 -8.52 -19.93 -12.99
CA VAL A 268 -7.52 -19.94 -11.94
C VAL A 268 -8.24 -19.80 -10.60
N ALA A 269 -8.04 -20.75 -9.72
CA ALA A 269 -8.50 -20.68 -8.33
C ALA A 269 -7.30 -20.81 -7.40
N LEU A 270 -7.22 -19.94 -6.39
CA LEU A 270 -6.13 -19.94 -5.42
C LEU A 270 -6.62 -19.89 -3.97
N ASP A 271 -5.79 -20.41 -3.06
CA ASP A 271 -5.96 -20.34 -1.61
C ASP A 271 -4.62 -20.05 -0.94
N PHE A 272 -4.51 -18.93 -0.23
CA PHE A 272 -3.34 -18.59 0.60
C PHE A 272 -3.29 -19.37 1.93
N GLY A 273 -3.64 -20.67 1.87
CA GLY A 273 -3.76 -21.57 3.02
C GLY A 273 -2.43 -22.04 3.63
N GLY A 274 -1.28 -21.51 3.20
CA GLY A 274 0.03 -21.83 3.77
C GLY A 274 0.63 -23.17 3.33
N ARG A 275 -0.07 -23.96 2.54
CA ARG A 275 0.37 -25.26 2.01
C ARG A 275 0.39 -25.21 0.50
N PRO A 276 1.57 -25.25 -0.14
CA PRO A 276 1.67 -25.17 -1.59
C PRO A 276 1.13 -26.42 -2.26
N TRP A 277 0.38 -26.23 -3.33
CA TRP A 277 -0.08 -27.30 -4.19
C TRP A 277 -0.50 -26.73 -5.54
N LEU A 278 0.07 -27.24 -6.63
CA LEU A 278 -0.34 -26.87 -7.98
C LEU A 278 -1.14 -28.01 -8.63
N VAL A 279 -2.30 -27.68 -9.16
CA VAL A 279 -3.03 -28.49 -10.15
C VAL A 279 -2.95 -27.74 -11.47
N TRP A 280 -2.43 -28.41 -12.49
CA TRP A 280 -2.24 -27.84 -13.81
C TRP A 280 -3.00 -28.69 -14.86
N ASP A 281 -4.00 -28.08 -15.50
CA ASP A 281 -4.81 -28.66 -16.55
C ASP A 281 -4.86 -27.68 -17.75
N ALA A 282 -3.70 -27.52 -18.40
CA ALA A 282 -3.55 -26.69 -19.58
C ALA A 282 -2.50 -27.32 -20.52
N GLU A 283 -2.95 -27.69 -21.70
CA GLU A 283 -2.09 -28.28 -22.73
C GLU A 283 -1.61 -27.23 -23.71
N PHE A 284 -0.34 -27.33 -24.09
CA PHE A 284 0.30 -26.51 -25.11
C PHE A 284 0.97 -27.41 -26.13
N HIS A 285 0.76 -27.14 -27.43
CA HIS A 285 1.28 -27.94 -28.52
C HIS A 285 2.45 -27.30 -29.25
N ARG A 286 2.57 -25.96 -29.14
CA ARG A 286 3.73 -25.25 -29.66
C ARG A 286 4.90 -25.41 -28.71
N GLU A 287 6.08 -25.51 -29.28
CA GLU A 287 7.32 -25.57 -28.48
C GLU A 287 7.57 -24.26 -27.72
N ARG A 288 7.23 -23.13 -28.36
CA ARG A 288 7.43 -21.79 -27.78
C ARG A 288 6.27 -20.85 -28.09
N VAL A 289 6.05 -19.88 -27.17
CA VAL A 289 5.25 -18.70 -27.41
C VAL A 289 6.14 -17.49 -27.14
N GLY A 290 6.38 -16.67 -28.18
CA GLY A 290 7.51 -15.74 -28.17
C GLY A 290 8.82 -16.51 -28.02
N GLU A 291 9.72 -16.01 -27.19
CA GLU A 291 10.96 -16.68 -26.81
C GLU A 291 10.81 -17.68 -25.65
N MET A 292 9.65 -17.75 -25.02
CA MET A 292 9.41 -18.60 -23.85
C MET A 292 8.97 -20.01 -24.24
N PRO A 293 9.69 -21.08 -23.83
CA PRO A 293 9.24 -22.46 -24.02
C PRO A 293 7.97 -22.72 -23.23
N THR A 294 7.06 -23.51 -23.83
CA THR A 294 5.75 -23.75 -23.20
C THR A 294 5.83 -24.62 -21.95
N GLU A 295 6.85 -25.47 -21.82
CA GLU A 295 7.12 -26.22 -20.59
C GLU A 295 7.42 -25.32 -19.40
N MET A 296 8.00 -24.13 -19.63
CA MET A 296 8.30 -23.15 -18.58
C MET A 296 7.08 -22.51 -17.96
N PHE A 297 5.90 -22.61 -18.61
CA PHE A 297 4.67 -22.13 -18.00
C PHE A 297 4.32 -22.91 -16.72
N LEU A 298 4.33 -24.24 -16.80
CA LEU A 298 4.13 -25.08 -15.62
C LEU A 298 5.18 -24.80 -14.53
N HIS A 299 6.46 -24.71 -14.92
CA HIS A 299 7.56 -24.43 -13.98
C HIS A 299 7.38 -23.10 -13.26
N PHE A 300 7.01 -22.04 -13.99
CA PHE A 300 6.73 -20.72 -13.40
C PHE A 300 5.64 -20.80 -12.32
N PHE A 301 4.48 -21.37 -12.65
CA PHE A 301 3.36 -21.44 -11.71
C PHE A 301 3.64 -22.39 -10.53
N LYS A 302 4.42 -23.44 -10.75
CA LYS A 302 4.87 -24.35 -9.68
C LYS A 302 5.76 -23.63 -8.68
N SER A 303 6.80 -22.95 -9.16
CA SER A 303 7.75 -22.20 -8.33
C SER A 303 7.06 -21.04 -7.59
N LEU A 304 6.16 -20.34 -8.27
CA LEU A 304 5.34 -19.29 -7.67
C LEU A 304 4.43 -19.83 -6.54
N SER A 305 3.74 -20.96 -6.79
CA SER A 305 2.87 -21.64 -5.81
C SER A 305 3.65 -22.08 -4.57
N ASP A 306 4.82 -22.65 -4.76
CA ASP A 306 5.67 -23.13 -3.69
C ASP A 306 6.19 -21.99 -2.83
N ALA A 307 6.74 -20.93 -3.46
CA ALA A 307 7.32 -19.80 -2.77
C ALA A 307 6.27 -18.94 -2.04
N ALA A 308 5.10 -18.72 -2.66
CA ALA A 308 3.98 -18.01 -2.05
C ALA A 308 3.21 -18.86 -1.01
N ARG A 309 3.53 -20.15 -0.88
CA ARG A 309 2.81 -21.10 -0.02
C ARG A 309 1.30 -21.11 -0.26
N MET A 310 0.91 -21.11 -1.54
CA MET A 310 -0.49 -21.08 -1.94
C MET A 310 -0.89 -22.36 -2.68
N ASN A 311 -2.15 -22.75 -2.55
CA ASN A 311 -2.77 -23.69 -3.49
C ASN A 311 -3.12 -22.94 -4.76
N LEU A 312 -2.87 -23.57 -5.90
CA LEU A 312 -3.16 -23.00 -7.21
C LEU A 312 -3.74 -24.07 -8.11
N ASN A 313 -4.96 -23.86 -8.59
CA ASN A 313 -5.61 -24.72 -9.57
C ASN A 313 -5.79 -23.91 -10.86
N ILE A 314 -5.20 -24.40 -11.94
CA ILE A 314 -5.20 -23.75 -13.25
C ILE A 314 -5.79 -24.72 -14.25
N LYS A 315 -6.82 -24.28 -14.97
CA LYS A 315 -7.37 -24.94 -16.13
C LYS A 315 -7.50 -23.95 -17.27
N ALA A 316 -7.08 -24.31 -18.48
CA ALA A 316 -7.22 -23.47 -19.66
C ALA A 316 -7.57 -24.29 -20.91
N GLU A 317 -8.60 -23.83 -21.61
CA GLU A 317 -9.08 -24.38 -22.88
C GLU A 317 -9.07 -23.28 -23.93
N GLY A 318 -8.79 -23.61 -25.18
CA GLY A 318 -8.74 -22.69 -26.31
C GLY A 318 -7.76 -23.11 -27.37
N GLN A 319 -7.77 -22.44 -28.52
CA GLN A 319 -6.95 -22.80 -29.67
C GLN A 319 -5.67 -21.98 -29.77
N ASN A 320 -5.75 -20.66 -29.52
CA ASN A 320 -4.59 -19.78 -29.60
C ASN A 320 -3.77 -19.87 -28.30
N GLU A 321 -2.58 -20.40 -28.39
CA GLU A 321 -1.74 -20.67 -27.22
C GLU A 321 -1.17 -19.40 -26.58
N HIS A 322 -1.01 -18.32 -27.35
CA HIS A 322 -0.69 -17.00 -26.81
C HIS A 322 -1.86 -16.48 -25.93
N HIS A 323 -3.08 -16.50 -26.47
CA HIS A 323 -4.26 -16.12 -25.70
C HIS A 323 -4.46 -16.98 -24.45
N LYS A 324 -4.19 -18.28 -24.59
CA LYS A 324 -4.31 -19.23 -23.47
C LYS A 324 -3.37 -18.88 -22.32
N ILE A 325 -2.08 -18.69 -22.58
CA ILE A 325 -1.13 -18.36 -21.51
C ILE A 325 -1.33 -16.95 -20.97
N GLU A 326 -1.59 -15.96 -21.82
CA GLU A 326 -1.90 -14.61 -21.38
C GLU A 326 -3.19 -14.58 -20.53
N GLY A 327 -4.20 -15.35 -20.95
CA GLY A 327 -5.44 -15.55 -20.18
C GLY A 327 -5.20 -16.15 -18.79
N ILE A 328 -4.27 -17.12 -18.67
CA ILE A 328 -3.89 -17.69 -17.37
C ILE A 328 -3.22 -16.63 -16.48
N PHE A 329 -2.29 -15.82 -17.00
CA PHE A 329 -1.65 -14.74 -16.22
C PHE A 329 -2.65 -13.67 -15.77
N LYS A 330 -3.57 -13.25 -16.64
CA LYS A 330 -4.66 -12.33 -16.30
C LYS A 330 -5.60 -12.93 -15.25
N ALA A 331 -5.98 -14.18 -15.39
CA ALA A 331 -6.83 -14.89 -14.44
C ALA A 331 -6.15 -15.03 -13.07
N LEU A 332 -4.86 -15.36 -13.03
CA LEU A 332 -4.05 -15.36 -11.80
C LEU A 332 -4.05 -13.98 -11.15
N ALA A 333 -3.77 -12.94 -11.91
CA ALA A 333 -3.72 -11.56 -11.41
C ALA A 333 -5.05 -11.15 -10.75
N ARG A 334 -6.17 -11.46 -11.41
CA ARG A 334 -7.51 -11.20 -10.88
C ARG A 334 -7.83 -12.03 -9.65
N ALA A 335 -7.42 -13.30 -9.63
CA ALA A 335 -7.57 -14.17 -8.47
C ALA A 335 -6.76 -13.66 -7.27
N ILE A 336 -5.52 -13.22 -7.49
CA ILE A 336 -4.70 -12.58 -6.44
C ILE A 336 -5.41 -11.33 -5.92
N ARG A 337 -5.84 -10.41 -6.82
CA ARG A 337 -6.53 -9.18 -6.43
C ARG A 337 -7.75 -9.43 -5.53
N MET A 338 -8.53 -10.47 -5.84
CA MET A 338 -9.66 -10.85 -5.00
C MET A 338 -9.19 -11.39 -3.65
N ALA A 339 -8.26 -12.32 -3.67
CA ALA A 339 -7.79 -13.02 -2.48
C ALA A 339 -7.06 -12.11 -1.48
N VAL A 340 -6.34 -11.09 -1.96
CA VAL A 340 -5.59 -10.15 -1.12
C VAL A 340 -6.43 -8.96 -0.63
N ARG A 341 -7.66 -8.82 -1.13
CA ARG A 341 -8.56 -7.76 -0.64
C ARG A 341 -8.70 -7.86 0.87
N ARG A 342 -8.48 -6.75 1.55
CA ARG A 342 -8.46 -6.68 3.01
C ARG A 342 -9.64 -5.86 3.52
N ASP A 343 -10.31 -6.36 4.56
CA ASP A 343 -11.32 -5.63 5.31
C ASP A 343 -10.77 -5.30 6.70
N ILE A 344 -10.45 -4.00 6.92
CA ILE A 344 -9.92 -3.52 8.19
C ILE A 344 -10.92 -3.59 9.35
N HIS A 345 -12.22 -3.71 9.05
CA HIS A 345 -13.26 -3.87 10.08
C HIS A 345 -13.42 -5.33 10.53
N HIS A 346 -12.88 -6.29 9.76
CA HIS A 346 -12.95 -7.72 10.03
C HIS A 346 -11.56 -8.37 9.98
N MET A 347 -10.62 -7.87 10.78
CA MET A 347 -9.22 -8.32 10.84
C MET A 347 -9.03 -9.70 11.49
N GLN A 348 -10.00 -10.60 11.34
CA GLN A 348 -9.87 -11.98 11.79
C GLN A 348 -9.01 -12.78 10.81
N LEU A 349 -8.27 -13.76 11.34
CA LEU A 349 -7.59 -14.72 10.49
C LEU A 349 -8.65 -15.60 9.79
N PRO A 350 -8.68 -15.68 8.44
CA PRO A 350 -9.69 -16.45 7.70
C PRO A 350 -9.40 -17.96 7.77
N SER A 351 -9.35 -18.49 8.98
CA SER A 351 -9.05 -19.90 9.26
C SER A 351 -9.75 -20.37 10.54
N SER A 352 -10.55 -21.42 10.44
CA SER A 352 -11.14 -22.09 11.60
C SER A 352 -10.11 -22.79 12.51
N LYS A 353 -8.87 -22.99 12.00
CA LYS A 353 -7.76 -23.64 12.74
C LYS A 353 -6.91 -22.64 13.51
N GLY A 354 -7.14 -21.32 13.34
CA GLY A 354 -6.36 -20.27 13.99
C GLY A 354 -4.95 -20.07 13.46
N LEU A 355 -4.59 -20.70 12.33
CA LEU A 355 -3.29 -20.57 11.62
C LEU A 355 -3.47 -20.75 10.11
N LEU A 356 -2.55 -20.15 9.31
CA LEU A 356 -2.43 -20.25 7.85
C LEU A 356 -0.97 -20.38 7.44
#